data_f6cd5df7e346a5bd3a31b2494260fb1c
#
_entry.id   f6cd5df7e346a5bd3a31b2494260fb1c
#
_cell.length_a   1.000
_cell.length_b   1.000
_cell.length_c   1.000
_cell.angle_alpha   90.00
_cell.angle_beta   90.00
_cell.angle_gamma   90.00
#
_symmetry.space_group_name_H-M   'P 1'
#
loop_
_entity.id
_entity.type
_entity.pdbx_description
1 polymer ?
#
loop_
_entity_poly.entity_id
_entity_poly.type
_entity_poly.pdbx_seq_one_letter_code
_entity_poly.pdbx_strand_id
1 'polypeptide(L)'
;MMIAAVIAEYNPFHNGHAYQLKEIRRQTGADLILVMMSGDFVQRGAPSCVDKYARCRMALAAGADMVCELPVYGAIGSAEIFAESAVSLLNRLGCIDYLCFGAETIAPSLFDAIIPILSDEPDEYKAFLQAGLKTGMN
;
A
#
# COMPACT_ATOMS: atom_id res chain seq x y z
N MET A 1 22.19 6.61 -2.02
CA MET A 1 20.94 6.71 -2.81
C MET A 1 19.84 6.12 -1.97
N MET A 2 18.82 6.88 -1.68
CA MET A 2 17.73 6.53 -0.76
C MET A 2 16.45 6.30 -1.58
N ILE A 3 15.80 5.15 -1.40
CA ILE A 3 14.63 4.74 -2.18
C ILE A 3 13.43 4.57 -1.27
N ALA A 4 12.38 5.35 -1.53
CA ALA A 4 11.09 5.18 -0.90
C ALA A 4 10.15 4.40 -1.81
N ALA A 5 9.33 3.52 -1.24
CA ALA A 5 8.31 2.77 -1.96
C ALA A 5 6.91 3.12 -1.44
N VAL A 6 5.94 3.06 -2.34
CA VAL A 6 4.51 3.14 -2.02
C VAL A 6 3.76 2.05 -2.76
N ILE A 7 2.77 1.46 -2.09
CA ILE A 7 1.87 0.45 -2.67
C ILE A 7 0.55 1.13 -2.98
N ALA A 8 0.04 0.99 -4.21
CA ALA A 8 -1.15 1.71 -4.65
C ALA A 8 -1.94 0.97 -5.74
N GLU A 9 -3.20 1.29 -5.85
CA GLU A 9 -4.03 0.90 -7.00
C GLU A 9 -4.12 2.02 -8.03
N TYR A 10 -4.18 3.27 -7.56
CA TYR A 10 -4.42 4.45 -8.40
C TYR A 10 -5.65 4.32 -9.31
N ASN A 11 -6.77 3.95 -8.73
CA ASN A 11 -7.98 3.58 -9.47
C ASN A 11 -9.15 4.57 -9.28
N PRO A 12 -9.09 5.78 -9.89
CA PRO A 12 -8.01 6.36 -10.69
C PRO A 12 -6.93 7.05 -9.85
N PHE A 13 -5.85 7.49 -10.50
CA PHE A 13 -4.89 8.43 -9.92
C PHE A 13 -5.56 9.80 -9.73
N HIS A 14 -5.34 10.47 -8.59
CA HIS A 14 -5.93 11.76 -8.27
C HIS A 14 -4.97 12.66 -7.47
N ASN A 15 -5.39 13.90 -7.20
CA ASN A 15 -4.55 14.90 -6.53
C ASN A 15 -4.04 14.47 -5.14
N GLY A 16 -4.79 13.64 -4.41
CA GLY A 16 -4.34 13.08 -3.14
C GLY A 16 -3.12 12.18 -3.30
N HIS A 17 -3.07 11.39 -4.36
CA HIS A 17 -1.90 10.56 -4.68
C HIS A 17 -0.70 11.41 -5.10
N ALA A 18 -0.92 12.46 -5.89
CA ALA A 18 0.14 13.41 -6.25
C ALA A 18 0.71 14.11 -5.00
N TYR A 19 -0.17 14.52 -4.08
CA TYR A 19 0.22 15.08 -2.79
C TYR A 19 1.04 14.08 -1.97
N GLN A 20 0.62 12.82 -1.89
CA GLN A 20 1.34 11.77 -1.19
C GLN A 20 2.77 11.60 -1.73
N LEU A 21 2.96 11.51 -3.05
CA LEU A 21 4.30 11.38 -3.66
C LEU A 21 5.18 12.58 -3.31
N LYS A 22 4.64 13.79 -3.34
CA LYS A 22 5.36 15.01 -2.94
C LYS A 22 5.76 14.98 -1.47
N GLU A 23 4.84 14.55 -0.59
CA GLU A 23 5.11 14.46 0.85
C GLU A 23 6.13 13.37 1.17
N ILE A 24 6.09 12.22 0.50
CA ILE A 24 7.11 11.17 0.63
C ILE A 24 8.49 11.77 0.36
N ARG A 25 8.68 12.44 -0.77
CA ARG A 25 9.97 13.04 -1.10
C ARG A 25 10.41 14.10 -0.09
N ARG A 26 9.46 14.95 0.35
CA ARG A 26 9.75 16.01 1.34
C ARG A 26 10.14 15.44 2.71
N GLN A 27 9.46 14.39 3.17
CA GLN A 27 9.65 13.85 4.53
C GLN A 27 10.84 12.88 4.62
N THR A 28 11.07 12.07 3.60
CA THR A 28 12.14 11.07 3.60
C THR A 28 13.44 11.59 2.99
N GLY A 29 13.40 12.61 2.15
CA GLY A 29 14.54 13.02 1.33
C GLY A 29 14.95 11.98 0.29
N ALA A 30 14.06 11.04 -0.07
CA ALA A 30 14.36 9.97 -0.99
C ALA A 30 14.80 10.49 -2.37
N ASP A 31 15.87 9.90 -2.89
CA ASP A 31 16.37 10.18 -4.23
C ASP A 31 15.41 9.61 -5.29
N LEU A 32 14.82 8.44 -5.03
CA LEU A 32 13.87 7.77 -5.92
C LEU A 32 12.61 7.35 -5.18
N ILE A 33 11.47 7.46 -5.86
CA ILE A 33 10.18 6.93 -5.41
C ILE A 33 9.74 5.82 -6.35
N LEU A 34 9.62 4.59 -5.81
CA LEU A 34 9.11 3.43 -6.50
C LEU A 34 7.64 3.21 -6.11
N VAL A 35 6.77 3.08 -7.09
CA VAL A 35 5.37 2.73 -6.90
C VAL A 35 5.17 1.26 -7.30
N MET A 36 4.70 0.43 -6.35
CA MET A 36 4.19 -0.91 -6.64
C MET A 36 2.69 -0.79 -6.90
N MET A 37 2.26 -0.93 -8.15
CA MET A 37 0.90 -0.62 -8.58
C MET A 37 0.18 -1.85 -9.13
N SER A 38 -1.08 -2.04 -8.76
CA SER A 38 -1.92 -3.06 -9.40
C SER A 38 -2.05 -2.84 -10.91
N GLY A 39 -2.10 -3.94 -11.66
CA GLY A 39 -2.27 -3.96 -13.10
C GLY A 39 -3.70 -3.59 -13.54
N ASP A 40 -4.23 -4.29 -14.52
CA ASP A 40 -5.56 -4.02 -15.07
C ASP A 40 -6.70 -4.48 -14.15
N PHE A 41 -6.38 -5.27 -13.13
CA PHE A 41 -7.30 -5.68 -12.07
C PHE A 41 -6.81 -5.21 -10.72
N VAL A 42 -7.74 -4.75 -9.90
CA VAL A 42 -7.51 -4.22 -8.54
C VAL A 42 -8.01 -5.20 -7.48
N GLN A 43 -7.91 -4.84 -6.22
CA GLN A 43 -8.37 -5.68 -5.11
C GLN A 43 -9.79 -6.20 -5.34
N ARG A 44 -10.04 -7.44 -4.89
CA ARG A 44 -11.31 -8.17 -5.06
C ARG A 44 -11.65 -8.48 -6.52
N GLY A 45 -10.68 -8.40 -7.43
CA GLY A 45 -10.82 -8.79 -8.82
C GLY A 45 -11.62 -7.82 -9.70
N ALA A 46 -11.89 -6.61 -9.24
CA ALA A 46 -12.54 -5.61 -10.08
C ALA A 46 -11.59 -5.12 -11.20
N PRO A 47 -12.09 -4.86 -12.42
CA PRO A 47 -11.27 -4.19 -13.43
C PRO A 47 -10.99 -2.74 -13.02
N SER A 48 -9.80 -2.24 -13.34
CA SER A 48 -9.48 -0.84 -13.11
C SER A 48 -10.29 0.07 -14.03
N CYS A 49 -10.68 1.25 -13.55
CA CYS A 49 -11.46 2.22 -14.33
C CYS A 49 -10.62 2.94 -15.42
N VAL A 50 -9.28 2.88 -15.31
CA VAL A 50 -8.32 3.45 -16.26
C VAL A 50 -7.22 2.42 -16.49
N ASP A 51 -6.77 2.26 -17.73
CA ASP A 51 -5.71 1.32 -18.06
C ASP A 51 -4.41 1.57 -17.29
N LYS A 52 -3.67 0.51 -17.05
CA LYS A 52 -2.45 0.58 -16.23
C LYS A 52 -1.38 1.51 -16.79
N TYR A 53 -1.28 1.63 -18.10
CA TYR A 53 -0.27 2.50 -18.73
C TYR A 53 -0.61 3.99 -18.54
N ALA A 54 -1.90 4.35 -18.57
CA ALA A 54 -2.33 5.71 -18.27
C ALA A 54 -2.07 6.03 -16.79
N ARG A 55 -2.42 5.13 -15.87
CA ARG A 55 -2.15 5.30 -14.43
C ARG A 55 -0.65 5.40 -14.12
N CYS A 56 0.17 4.58 -14.79
CA CYS A 56 1.62 4.65 -14.71
C CYS A 56 2.13 6.05 -15.15
N ARG A 57 1.68 6.53 -16.31
CA ARG A 57 2.08 7.88 -16.78
C ARG A 57 1.65 8.99 -15.82
N MET A 58 0.46 8.88 -15.22
CA MET A 58 -0.01 9.85 -14.20
C MET A 58 0.89 9.86 -12.98
N ALA A 59 1.28 8.68 -12.47
CA ALA A 59 2.16 8.56 -11.32
C ALA A 59 3.56 9.14 -11.62
N LEU A 60 4.15 8.80 -12.78
CA LEU A 60 5.44 9.32 -13.20
C LEU A 60 5.40 10.85 -13.38
N ALA A 61 4.35 11.39 -14.01
CA ALA A 61 4.17 12.83 -14.17
C ALA A 61 3.99 13.55 -12.81
N ALA A 62 3.50 12.87 -11.79
CA ALA A 62 3.30 13.41 -10.44
C ALA A 62 4.53 13.26 -9.52
N GLY A 63 5.64 12.68 -10.01
CA GLY A 63 6.90 12.63 -9.27
C GLY A 63 7.33 11.24 -8.77
N ALA A 64 6.67 10.17 -9.20
CA ALA A 64 7.24 8.83 -9.10
C ALA A 64 8.39 8.68 -10.11
N ASP A 65 9.43 7.93 -9.75
CA ASP A 65 10.59 7.69 -10.63
C ASP A 65 10.47 6.33 -11.31
N MET A 66 9.80 5.38 -10.68
CA MET A 66 9.56 4.04 -11.19
C MET A 66 8.17 3.55 -10.80
N VAL A 67 7.52 2.85 -11.73
CA VAL A 67 6.26 2.15 -11.46
C VAL A 67 6.44 0.68 -11.84
N CYS A 68 6.26 -0.20 -10.86
CA CYS A 68 6.29 -1.64 -11.03
C CYS A 68 4.88 -2.21 -10.94
N GLU A 69 4.53 -3.14 -11.80
CA GLU A 69 3.26 -3.84 -11.76
C GLU A 69 3.28 -4.94 -10.71
N LEU A 70 2.33 -4.90 -9.77
CA LEU A 70 2.07 -6.01 -8.87
C LEU A 70 1.45 -7.16 -9.66
N PRO A 71 1.98 -8.39 -9.59
CA PRO A 71 1.40 -9.54 -10.26
C PRO A 71 -0.07 -9.73 -9.92
N VAL A 72 -0.87 -10.11 -10.92
CA VAL A 72 -2.33 -10.16 -10.82
C VAL A 72 -2.83 -10.99 -9.63
N TYR A 73 -2.20 -12.11 -9.32
CA TYR A 73 -2.60 -12.96 -8.19
C TYR A 73 -2.48 -12.25 -6.83
N GLY A 74 -1.51 -11.35 -6.66
CA GLY A 74 -1.43 -10.49 -5.47
C GLY A 74 -2.39 -9.31 -5.54
N ALA A 75 -2.54 -8.72 -6.74
CA ALA A 75 -3.36 -7.54 -6.94
C ALA A 75 -4.86 -7.77 -6.69
N ILE A 76 -5.40 -8.94 -7.06
CA ILE A 76 -6.84 -9.26 -6.95
C ILE A 76 -7.25 -9.84 -5.58
N GLY A 77 -6.31 -10.05 -4.69
CA GLY A 77 -6.55 -10.63 -3.37
C GLY A 77 -7.32 -9.72 -2.41
N SER A 78 -7.48 -10.18 -1.17
CA SER A 78 -7.90 -9.31 -0.06
C SER A 78 -6.87 -8.21 0.19
N ALA A 79 -7.21 -7.21 1.00
CA ALA A 79 -6.27 -6.14 1.37
C ALA A 79 -4.98 -6.70 2.00
N GLU A 80 -5.10 -7.76 2.77
CA GLU A 80 -3.98 -8.47 3.39
C GLU A 80 -3.07 -9.13 2.34
N ILE A 81 -3.63 -9.95 1.44
CA ILE A 81 -2.88 -10.60 0.35
C ILE A 81 -2.23 -9.57 -0.57
N PHE A 82 -2.93 -8.48 -0.86
CA PHE A 82 -2.40 -7.37 -1.65
C PHE A 82 -1.17 -6.74 -0.99
N ALA A 83 -1.30 -6.40 0.29
CA ALA A 83 -0.21 -5.80 1.06
C ALA A 83 0.97 -6.76 1.21
N GLU A 84 0.73 -8.00 1.60
CA GLU A 84 1.75 -9.04 1.77
C GLU A 84 2.52 -9.31 0.47
N SER A 85 1.81 -9.46 -0.65
CA SER A 85 2.41 -9.67 -1.96
C SER A 85 3.32 -8.52 -2.36
N ALA A 86 2.84 -7.29 -2.18
CA ALA A 86 3.60 -6.09 -2.53
C ALA A 86 4.83 -5.90 -1.62
N VAL A 87 4.65 -6.05 -0.31
CA VAL A 87 5.76 -5.96 0.66
C VAL A 87 6.81 -7.04 0.42
N SER A 88 6.37 -8.28 0.15
CA SER A 88 7.28 -9.38 -0.17
C SER A 88 8.14 -9.07 -1.40
N LEU A 89 7.55 -8.53 -2.46
CA LEU A 89 8.29 -8.13 -3.66
C LEU A 89 9.26 -6.99 -3.38
N LEU A 90 8.82 -5.95 -2.68
CA LEU A 90 9.68 -4.81 -2.30
C LEU A 90 10.86 -5.27 -1.43
N ASN A 91 10.62 -6.18 -0.49
CA ASN A 91 11.67 -6.76 0.34
C ASN A 91 12.69 -7.55 -0.48
N ARG A 92 12.23 -8.32 -1.48
CA ARG A 92 13.11 -9.09 -2.38
C ARG A 92 13.97 -8.23 -3.30
N LEU A 93 13.57 -6.99 -3.58
CA LEU A 93 14.41 -6.03 -4.31
C LEU A 93 15.64 -5.64 -3.48
N GLY A 94 15.56 -5.66 -2.15
CA GLY A 94 16.69 -5.44 -1.25
C GLY A 94 17.31 -4.04 -1.30
N CYS A 95 16.61 -3.08 -1.88
CA CYS A 95 17.10 -1.70 -2.06
C CYS A 95 16.11 -0.64 -1.57
N ILE A 96 15.03 -1.02 -0.90
CA ILE A 96 14.03 -0.10 -0.39
C ILE A 96 14.40 0.33 1.03
N ASP A 97 14.57 1.62 1.25
CA ASP A 97 14.88 2.20 2.56
C ASP A 97 13.61 2.56 3.35
N TYR A 98 12.55 2.98 2.66
CA TYR A 98 11.28 3.37 3.28
C TYR A 98 10.09 2.76 2.54
N LEU A 99 9.15 2.20 3.30
CA LEU A 99 7.79 1.90 2.83
C LEU A 99 6.86 2.98 3.39
N CYS A 100 6.22 3.73 2.48
CA CYS A 100 5.40 4.88 2.83
C CYS A 100 3.91 4.60 2.55
N PHE A 101 3.06 4.97 3.48
CA PHE A 101 1.61 4.88 3.35
C PHE A 101 0.93 6.08 4.00
N GLY A 102 -0.32 6.36 3.60
CA GLY A 102 -1.13 7.39 4.22
C GLY A 102 -1.88 6.85 5.44
N ALA A 103 -1.99 7.67 6.49
CA ALA A 103 -2.81 7.39 7.65
C ALA A 103 -3.59 8.65 8.06
N GLU A 104 -4.82 8.48 8.52
CA GLU A 104 -5.63 9.60 9.04
C GLU A 104 -5.06 10.14 10.36
N THR A 105 -4.51 9.26 11.17
CA THR A 105 -3.90 9.62 12.44
C THR A 105 -2.42 9.22 12.42
N ILE A 106 -1.54 10.22 12.59
CA ILE A 106 -0.10 9.98 12.71
C ILE A 106 0.21 9.79 14.19
N ALA A 107 0.17 8.55 14.66
CA ALA A 107 0.50 8.17 16.04
C ALA A 107 1.42 6.94 16.03
N PRO A 108 2.74 7.11 15.91
CA PRO A 108 3.68 5.98 15.87
C PRO A 108 3.50 5.01 17.04
N SER A 109 3.29 5.52 18.24
CA SER A 109 3.05 4.70 19.45
C SER A 109 1.80 3.83 19.36
N LEU A 110 0.78 4.26 18.60
CA LEU A 110 -0.42 3.47 18.35
C LEU A 110 -0.11 2.30 17.40
N PHE A 111 0.68 2.53 16.36
CA PHE A 111 1.13 1.46 15.46
C PHE A 111 1.99 0.45 16.21
N ASP A 112 2.93 0.90 17.03
CA ASP A 112 3.78 0.02 17.85
C ASP A 112 2.95 -0.86 18.80
N ALA A 113 1.83 -0.36 19.30
CA ALA A 113 0.92 -1.13 20.17
C ALA A 113 0.02 -2.10 19.40
N ILE A 114 -0.43 -1.72 18.19
CA ILE A 114 -1.40 -2.51 17.40
C ILE A 114 -0.69 -3.60 16.59
N ILE A 115 0.47 -3.33 16.01
CA ILE A 115 1.18 -4.27 15.13
C ILE A 115 1.40 -5.63 15.78
N PRO A 116 1.90 -5.75 17.03
CA PRO A 116 2.06 -7.04 17.69
C PRO A 116 0.73 -7.81 17.85
N ILE A 117 -0.35 -7.08 18.19
CA ILE A 117 -1.67 -7.70 18.37
C ILE A 117 -2.19 -8.28 17.05
N LEU A 118 -2.02 -7.55 15.95
CA LEU A 118 -2.45 -8.01 14.62
C LEU A 118 -1.54 -9.11 14.07
N SER A 119 -0.26 -9.09 14.42
CA SER A 119 0.71 -10.10 13.97
C SER A 119 0.56 -11.44 14.70
N ASP A 120 0.35 -11.40 16.00
CA ASP A 120 0.33 -12.58 16.85
C ASP A 120 -1.09 -13.13 17.03
N GLU A 121 -2.11 -12.33 16.78
CA GLU A 121 -3.52 -12.68 16.93
C GLU A 121 -3.83 -13.45 18.23
N PRO A 122 -3.58 -12.87 19.41
CA PRO A 122 -3.81 -13.57 20.68
C PRO A 122 -5.27 -14.02 20.82
N ASP A 123 -5.52 -15.06 21.61
CA ASP A 123 -6.84 -15.67 21.76
C ASP A 123 -7.92 -14.66 22.20
N GLU A 124 -7.57 -13.72 23.04
CA GLU A 124 -8.48 -12.63 23.46
C GLU A 124 -8.91 -11.74 22.28
N TYR A 125 -7.98 -11.41 21.39
CA TYR A 125 -8.27 -10.66 20.17
C TYR A 125 -9.20 -11.45 19.23
N LYS A 126 -8.92 -12.75 19.01
CA LYS A 126 -9.77 -13.61 18.19
C LYS A 126 -11.19 -13.73 18.74
N ALA A 127 -11.31 -13.90 20.06
CA ALA A 127 -12.61 -13.97 20.73
C ALA A 127 -13.39 -12.67 20.58
N PHE A 128 -12.73 -11.51 20.76
CA PHE A 128 -13.35 -10.19 20.61
C PHE A 128 -13.80 -9.93 19.16
N LEU A 129 -12.93 -10.26 18.19
CA LEU A 129 -13.23 -10.13 16.75
C LEU A 129 -14.45 -10.99 16.36
N GLN A 130 -14.49 -12.26 16.80
CA GLN A 130 -15.61 -13.14 16.53
C GLN A 130 -16.93 -12.64 17.15
N ALA A 131 -16.87 -12.09 18.36
CA ALA A 131 -18.04 -11.49 19.01
C ALA A 131 -18.55 -10.26 18.23
N GLY A 132 -17.63 -9.39 17.77
CA GLY A 132 -17.95 -8.22 16.96
C GLY A 132 -18.59 -8.59 15.63
N LEU A 133 -18.03 -9.55 14.91
CA LEU A 133 -18.58 -10.03 13.64
C LEU A 133 -19.99 -10.62 13.80
N LYS A 134 -20.28 -11.33 14.89
CA LYS A 134 -21.63 -11.87 15.19
C LYS A 134 -22.67 -10.79 15.44
N THR A 135 -22.25 -9.60 15.90
CA THR A 135 -23.13 -8.45 16.14
C THR A 135 -23.25 -7.52 14.93
N GLY A 136 -22.62 -7.87 13.80
CA GLY A 136 -22.66 -7.09 12.56
C GLY A 136 -21.77 -5.84 12.58
N MET A 137 -20.78 -5.79 13.46
CA MET A 137 -19.70 -4.79 13.37
C MET A 137 -18.80 -5.13 12.16
N ASN A 138 -18.67 -4.16 11.27
CA ASN A 138 -17.77 -4.23 10.11
C ASN A 138 -16.50 -3.43 10.41
#